data_14007d35ea4c74f0bb8d2aa92202e417
#
_entry.id   14007d35ea4c74f0bb8d2aa92202e417
#
_cell.length_a   1.000
_cell.length_b   1.000
_cell.length_c   1.000
_cell.angle_alpha   90.00
_cell.angle_beta   90.00
_cell.angle_gamma   90.00
#
_symmetry.space_group_name_H-M   'P 1'
#
loop_
_entity.id
_entity.type
_entity.pdbx_description
1 polymer ?
#
loop_
_entity_poly.entity_id
_entity_poly.type
_entity_poly.pdbx_seq_one_letter_code
_entity_poly.pdbx_strand_id
1 'polypeptide(L)'
;MKPAILVPVDNTPVSKEVLRFADDWAARVSARLVVLHCRSAAIQDLIERGELQNPEPSFEAHLQALQLRSEVEIVHLFADPADGILKLQDELEPELTIMAAHSHTLAGRLFLGSNTDMVLHQGSTPIFVYKQTQRDPQQVVVPLDLSSISESLLRKADELALARQGKLHLLHVLDYPEIHVVGGGAFYGVAIDGGFLQERREQLLEHGRKSLEELVAQVELKSPYQLHLDFGTPYLQALQLAERVNAGLMVIGAHDHTALGRLLMGSNTDYLVHNYEGSLYVHQELQS
;
A
#
# COMPACT_ATOMS: atom_id res chain seq x y z
N MET A 1 8.31 -5.35 -24.15
CA MET A 1 8.37 -3.90 -23.82
C MET A 1 9.01 -3.76 -22.45
N LYS A 2 9.62 -2.62 -22.11
CA LYS A 2 10.05 -2.36 -20.73
C LYS A 2 8.81 -2.30 -19.82
N PRO A 3 8.92 -2.78 -18.58
CA PRO A 3 7.83 -2.62 -17.62
C PRO A 3 7.49 -1.13 -17.42
N ALA A 4 6.25 -0.83 -17.14
CA ALA A 4 5.79 0.54 -16.96
C ALA A 4 5.47 0.81 -15.49
N ILE A 5 5.80 2.00 -15.01
CA ILE A 5 5.33 2.55 -13.75
C ILE A 5 4.40 3.72 -14.07
N LEU A 6 3.15 3.62 -13.65
CA LEU A 6 2.15 4.67 -13.84
C LEU A 6 2.23 5.69 -12.69
N VAL A 7 2.36 6.96 -13.04
CA VAL A 7 2.46 8.05 -12.07
C VAL A 7 1.44 9.13 -12.41
N PRO A 8 0.23 9.06 -11.87
CA PRO A 8 -0.72 10.15 -12.00
C PRO A 8 -0.26 11.36 -11.17
N VAL A 9 -0.28 12.52 -11.79
CA VAL A 9 0.18 13.76 -11.17
C VAL A 9 -0.78 14.90 -11.45
N ASP A 10 -0.78 15.85 -10.54
CA ASP A 10 -1.35 17.18 -10.70
C ASP A 10 -0.23 18.25 -10.67
N ASN A 11 -0.59 19.51 -10.74
CA ASN A 11 0.38 20.61 -10.69
C ASN A 11 0.77 21.02 -9.26
N THR A 12 0.67 20.12 -8.28
CA THR A 12 1.04 20.41 -6.88
C THR A 12 2.55 20.21 -6.62
N PRO A 13 3.09 20.84 -5.58
CA PRO A 13 4.49 20.60 -5.17
C PRO A 13 4.78 19.13 -4.83
N VAL A 14 3.82 18.40 -4.29
CA VAL A 14 3.95 16.97 -3.92
C VAL A 14 4.19 16.12 -5.17
N SER A 15 3.61 16.47 -6.31
CA SER A 15 3.82 15.77 -7.58
C SER A 15 5.30 15.71 -7.98
N LYS A 16 6.12 16.74 -7.67
CA LYS A 16 7.56 16.74 -7.95
C LYS A 16 8.32 15.71 -7.11
N GLU A 17 7.94 15.56 -5.85
CA GLU A 17 8.56 14.57 -4.95
C GLU A 17 8.20 13.15 -5.36
N VAL A 18 6.93 12.92 -5.70
CA VAL A 18 6.45 11.63 -6.20
C VAL A 18 7.15 11.25 -7.51
N LEU A 19 7.31 12.19 -8.44
CA LEU A 19 8.03 11.93 -9.69
C LEU A 19 9.50 11.57 -9.46
N ARG A 20 10.20 12.24 -8.56
CA ARG A 20 11.59 11.88 -8.21
C ARG A 20 11.65 10.49 -7.55
N PHE A 21 10.73 10.21 -6.64
CA PHE A 21 10.63 8.91 -6.01
C PHE A 21 10.36 7.81 -7.05
N ALA A 22 9.44 8.05 -7.98
CA ALA A 22 9.10 7.14 -9.07
C ALA A 22 10.29 6.93 -10.04
N ASP A 23 11.05 7.98 -10.34
CA ASP A 23 12.25 7.91 -11.17
C ASP A 23 13.35 7.07 -10.52
N ASP A 24 13.58 7.27 -9.22
CA ASP A 24 14.51 6.42 -8.46
C ASP A 24 14.09 4.94 -8.48
N TRP A 25 12.79 4.68 -8.39
CA TRP A 25 12.27 3.33 -8.50
C TRP A 25 12.44 2.77 -9.91
N ALA A 26 11.93 3.48 -10.93
CA ALA A 26 12.01 3.05 -12.34
C ALA A 26 13.44 2.75 -12.79
N ALA A 27 14.40 3.58 -12.38
CA ALA A 27 15.81 3.38 -12.69
C ALA A 27 16.36 2.07 -12.09
N ARG A 28 15.91 1.65 -10.90
CA ARG A 28 16.35 0.40 -10.25
C ARG A 28 15.79 -0.84 -10.93
N VAL A 29 14.54 -0.79 -11.40
CA VAL A 29 13.87 -1.93 -12.06
C VAL A 29 13.94 -1.86 -13.58
N SER A 30 14.65 -0.89 -14.13
CA SER A 30 14.77 -0.64 -15.59
C SER A 30 13.42 -0.45 -16.29
N ALA A 31 12.46 0.16 -15.59
CA ALA A 31 11.13 0.49 -16.09
C ALA A 31 11.12 1.87 -16.80
N ARG A 32 10.08 2.11 -17.59
CA ARG A 32 9.73 3.45 -18.08
C ARG A 32 8.68 4.08 -17.15
N LEU A 33 8.67 5.41 -17.09
CA LEU A 33 7.64 6.16 -16.38
C LEU A 33 6.54 6.56 -17.37
N VAL A 34 5.29 6.26 -17.02
CA VAL A 34 4.11 6.80 -17.70
C VAL A 34 3.48 7.84 -16.78
N VAL A 35 3.72 9.10 -17.09
CA VAL A 35 3.22 10.24 -16.31
C VAL A 35 1.86 10.64 -16.85
N LEU A 36 0.83 10.40 -16.05
CA LEU A 36 -0.55 10.72 -16.41
C LEU A 36 -0.97 12.07 -15.81
N HIS A 37 -1.44 12.97 -16.67
CA HIS A 37 -2.08 14.21 -16.28
C HIS A 37 -3.53 14.24 -16.76
N CYS A 38 -4.48 14.14 -15.84
CA CYS A 38 -5.91 14.21 -16.12
C CYS A 38 -6.44 15.64 -16.00
N ARG A 39 -7.38 15.99 -16.86
CA ARG A 39 -8.11 17.25 -16.84
C ARG A 39 -9.59 17.01 -17.03
N SER A 40 -10.41 17.80 -16.34
CA SER A 40 -11.86 17.70 -16.54
C SER A 40 -12.27 18.13 -17.95
N ALA A 41 -13.34 17.55 -18.47
CA ALA A 41 -13.92 17.93 -19.77
C ALA A 41 -14.32 19.42 -19.82
N ALA A 42 -14.70 20.02 -18.70
CA ALA A 42 -15.02 21.45 -18.63
C ALA A 42 -13.78 22.33 -18.92
N ILE A 43 -12.59 21.94 -18.48
CA ILE A 43 -11.34 22.65 -18.79
C ILE A 43 -11.01 22.53 -20.28
N GLN A 44 -11.25 21.36 -20.87
CA GLN A 44 -11.06 21.18 -22.32
C GLN A 44 -11.94 22.13 -23.13
N ASP A 45 -13.23 22.22 -22.82
CA ASP A 45 -14.19 23.10 -23.49
C ASP A 45 -13.75 24.58 -23.42
N LEU A 46 -13.24 25.02 -22.26
CA LEU A 46 -12.70 26.38 -22.09
C LEU A 46 -11.44 26.64 -22.95
N ILE A 47 -10.58 25.64 -23.07
CA ILE A 47 -9.38 25.72 -23.92
C ILE A 47 -9.78 25.78 -25.41
N GLU A 48 -10.70 24.93 -25.83
CA GLU A 48 -11.21 24.90 -27.22
C GLU A 48 -11.91 26.21 -27.62
N ARG A 49 -12.59 26.87 -26.68
CA ARG A 49 -13.17 28.21 -26.87
C ARG A 49 -12.18 29.35 -26.85
N GLY A 50 -10.93 29.06 -26.48
CA GLY A 50 -9.90 30.11 -26.32
C GLY A 50 -10.05 30.94 -25.05
N GLU A 51 -10.91 30.53 -24.12
CA GLU A 51 -11.15 31.22 -22.84
C GLU A 51 -10.07 30.87 -21.81
N LEU A 52 -9.35 29.74 -21.98
CA LEU A 52 -8.25 29.30 -21.15
C LEU A 52 -7.04 28.92 -22.01
N GLN A 53 -5.84 29.29 -21.58
CA GLN A 53 -4.60 28.84 -22.23
C GLN A 53 -4.37 27.36 -21.93
N ASN A 54 -3.91 26.61 -22.97
CA ASN A 54 -3.52 25.22 -22.77
C ASN A 54 -2.29 25.12 -21.82
N PRO A 55 -2.42 24.49 -20.66
CA PRO A 55 -1.31 24.38 -19.69
C PRO A 55 -0.29 23.26 -20.00
N GLU A 56 -0.52 22.42 -21.02
CA GLU A 56 0.39 21.31 -21.36
C GLU A 56 1.84 21.73 -21.58
N PRO A 57 2.13 22.77 -22.38
CA PRO A 57 3.52 23.17 -22.59
C PRO A 57 4.24 23.57 -21.29
N SER A 58 3.49 24.15 -20.34
CA SER A 58 4.02 24.49 -19.01
C SER A 58 4.27 23.24 -18.16
N PHE A 59 3.39 22.25 -18.23
CA PHE A 59 3.55 20.97 -17.53
C PHE A 59 4.75 20.19 -18.06
N GLU A 60 4.89 20.05 -19.38
CA GLU A 60 6.03 19.39 -20.00
C GLU A 60 7.36 20.08 -19.68
N ALA A 61 7.40 21.42 -19.69
CA ALA A 61 8.60 22.17 -19.30
C ALA A 61 8.97 21.93 -17.82
N HIS A 62 7.98 21.81 -16.94
CA HIS A 62 8.24 21.44 -15.54
C HIS A 62 8.80 20.02 -15.39
N LEU A 63 8.29 19.06 -16.16
CA LEU A 63 8.84 17.69 -16.17
C LEU A 63 10.27 17.65 -16.67
N GLN A 64 10.57 18.34 -17.78
CA GLN A 64 11.93 18.44 -18.33
C GLN A 64 12.91 19.05 -17.33
N ALA A 65 12.46 20.07 -16.56
CA ALA A 65 13.28 20.71 -15.54
C ALA A 65 13.65 19.77 -14.36
N LEU A 66 12.92 18.66 -14.15
CA LEU A 66 13.24 17.67 -13.13
C LEU A 66 14.44 16.79 -13.50
N GLN A 67 14.83 16.74 -14.78
CA GLN A 67 15.96 15.93 -15.28
C GLN A 67 15.88 14.47 -14.83
N LEU A 68 14.71 13.84 -15.03
CA LEU A 68 14.49 12.44 -14.68
C LEU A 68 15.43 11.54 -15.50
N ARG A 69 15.92 10.45 -14.89
CA ARG A 69 16.89 9.52 -15.49
C ARG A 69 16.22 8.45 -16.35
N SER A 70 14.98 8.13 -16.00
CA SER A 70 14.20 7.10 -16.69
C SER A 70 13.61 7.62 -17.98
N GLU A 71 13.26 6.71 -18.88
CA GLU A 71 12.44 7.04 -20.05
C GLU A 71 11.04 7.49 -19.61
N VAL A 72 10.61 8.67 -20.03
CA VAL A 72 9.33 9.27 -19.63
C VAL A 72 8.40 9.37 -20.83
N GLU A 73 7.23 8.80 -20.69
CA GLU A 73 6.08 8.97 -21.59
C GLU A 73 5.03 9.84 -20.87
N ILE A 74 4.55 10.88 -21.52
CA ILE A 74 3.53 11.78 -20.96
C ILE A 74 2.20 11.46 -21.62
N VAL A 75 1.19 11.21 -20.80
CA VAL A 75 -0.19 10.96 -21.25
C VAL A 75 -1.10 12.02 -20.67
N HIS A 76 -1.80 12.73 -21.56
CA HIS A 76 -2.84 13.68 -21.19
C HIS A 76 -4.21 13.07 -21.48
N LEU A 77 -5.06 12.99 -20.46
CA LEU A 77 -6.44 12.53 -20.61
C LEU A 77 -7.43 13.61 -20.17
N PHE A 78 -8.51 13.72 -20.94
CA PHE A 78 -9.67 14.50 -20.55
C PHE A 78 -10.70 13.57 -19.90
N ALA A 79 -10.52 13.36 -18.60
CA ALA A 79 -11.32 12.45 -17.80
C ALA A 79 -11.30 12.88 -16.32
N ASP A 80 -12.21 12.33 -15.53
CA ASP A 80 -12.02 12.31 -14.08
C ASP A 80 -10.69 11.59 -13.75
N PRO A 81 -9.88 12.10 -12.81
CA PRO A 81 -8.58 11.51 -12.54
C PRO A 81 -8.62 10.02 -12.17
N ALA A 82 -9.58 9.60 -11.36
CA ALA A 82 -9.69 8.19 -10.99
C ALA A 82 -10.02 7.30 -12.19
N ASP A 83 -10.99 7.71 -13.02
CA ASP A 83 -11.36 6.99 -14.23
C ASP A 83 -10.19 6.90 -15.23
N GLY A 84 -9.43 8.00 -15.38
CA GLY A 84 -8.25 8.03 -16.25
C GLY A 84 -7.15 7.10 -15.78
N ILE A 85 -6.92 7.00 -14.45
CA ILE A 85 -5.93 6.09 -13.86
C ILE A 85 -6.36 4.65 -14.08
N LEU A 86 -7.60 4.30 -13.73
CA LEU A 86 -8.15 2.96 -13.88
C LEU A 86 -8.10 2.49 -15.34
N LYS A 87 -8.49 3.36 -16.27
CA LYS A 87 -8.38 3.07 -17.70
C LYS A 87 -6.95 2.75 -18.13
N LEU A 88 -5.97 3.54 -17.69
CA LEU A 88 -4.57 3.27 -18.03
C LEU A 88 -4.00 2.05 -17.31
N GLN A 89 -4.46 1.71 -16.12
CA GLN A 89 -4.12 0.43 -15.48
C GLN A 89 -4.56 -0.76 -16.33
N ASP A 90 -5.79 -0.72 -16.85
CA ASP A 90 -6.34 -1.80 -17.70
C ASP A 90 -5.66 -1.87 -19.09
N GLU A 91 -5.26 -0.72 -19.67
CA GLU A 91 -4.61 -0.66 -20.99
C GLU A 91 -3.10 -0.99 -20.95
N LEU A 92 -2.41 -0.60 -19.90
CA LEU A 92 -0.94 -0.69 -19.81
C LEU A 92 -0.46 -1.85 -18.93
N GLU A 93 -1.33 -2.36 -18.05
CA GLU A 93 -0.98 -3.33 -17.01
C GLU A 93 0.37 -2.97 -16.33
N PRO A 94 0.48 -1.75 -15.74
CA PRO A 94 1.74 -1.30 -15.18
C PRO A 94 2.16 -2.19 -14.01
N GLU A 95 3.47 -2.39 -13.86
CA GLU A 95 4.02 -3.14 -12.73
C GLU A 95 3.68 -2.49 -11.38
N LEU A 96 3.53 -1.17 -11.38
CA LEU A 96 3.22 -0.38 -10.21
C LEU A 96 2.55 0.94 -10.59
N THR A 97 1.52 1.33 -9.83
CA THR A 97 0.98 2.69 -9.86
C THR A 97 1.45 3.43 -8.62
N ILE A 98 2.11 4.60 -8.79
CA ILE A 98 2.60 5.41 -7.66
C ILE A 98 1.75 6.67 -7.56
N MET A 99 1.04 6.81 -6.44
CA MET A 99 0.12 7.91 -6.18
C MET A 99 0.55 8.73 -4.97
N ALA A 100 0.34 10.04 -5.02
CA ALA A 100 0.50 10.90 -3.85
C ALA A 100 -0.73 10.83 -2.94
N ALA A 101 -0.51 10.72 -1.63
CA ALA A 101 -1.55 11.09 -0.68
C ALA A 101 -1.55 12.60 -0.52
N HIS A 102 -2.67 13.26 -0.82
CA HIS A 102 -2.81 14.70 -0.64
C HIS A 102 -2.98 15.02 0.86
N SER A 103 -2.06 15.77 1.41
CA SER A 103 -2.19 16.32 2.75
C SER A 103 -3.00 17.61 2.72
N HIS A 104 -4.31 17.53 2.71
CA HIS A 104 -5.11 18.67 3.14
C HIS A 104 -5.12 18.67 4.66
N THR A 105 -4.26 19.47 5.26
CA THR A 105 -4.17 19.67 6.70
C THR A 105 -5.39 20.42 7.22
N LEU A 106 -6.45 19.68 7.55
CA LEU A 106 -7.36 20.11 8.61
C LEU A 106 -7.03 19.24 9.83
N ALA A 107 -6.42 19.84 10.84
CA ALA A 107 -6.07 19.21 12.12
C ALA A 107 -4.99 18.10 12.11
N GLY A 108 -3.97 18.18 11.22
CA GLY A 108 -2.79 17.27 11.32
C GLY A 108 -3.03 15.81 10.90
N ARG A 109 -4.16 15.49 10.29
CA ARG A 109 -4.43 14.17 9.73
C ARG A 109 -4.19 14.17 8.21
N LEU A 110 -3.42 13.21 7.74
CA LEU A 110 -3.23 12.95 6.31
C LEU A 110 -4.52 12.32 5.77
N PHE A 111 -5.25 13.06 4.93
CA PHE A 111 -6.41 12.47 4.24
C PHE A 111 -5.96 11.84 2.93
N LEU A 112 -6.41 10.61 2.70
CA LEU A 112 -6.35 10.00 1.40
C LEU A 112 -7.31 10.76 0.47
N GLY A 113 -6.84 11.24 -0.69
CA GLY A 113 -7.72 11.90 -1.66
C GLY A 113 -8.74 10.93 -2.25
N SER A 114 -9.93 11.43 -2.61
CA SER A 114 -11.00 10.60 -3.20
C SER A 114 -10.55 9.79 -4.43
N ASN A 115 -9.68 10.34 -5.26
CA ASN A 115 -9.14 9.64 -6.42
C ASN A 115 -8.23 8.47 -6.01
N THR A 116 -7.36 8.67 -5.01
CA THR A 116 -6.49 7.60 -4.51
C THR A 116 -7.32 6.50 -3.85
N ASP A 117 -8.33 6.88 -3.09
CA ASP A 117 -9.26 5.95 -2.46
C ASP A 117 -10.01 5.10 -3.50
N MET A 118 -10.57 5.73 -4.53
CA MET A 118 -11.26 5.03 -5.62
C MET A 118 -10.32 4.06 -6.36
N VAL A 119 -9.09 4.48 -6.69
CA VAL A 119 -8.11 3.64 -7.39
C VAL A 119 -7.66 2.47 -6.51
N LEU A 120 -7.51 2.65 -5.21
CA LEU A 120 -7.21 1.57 -4.28
C LEU A 120 -8.30 0.51 -4.22
N HIS A 121 -9.57 0.90 -4.36
CA HIS A 121 -10.72 -0.02 -4.31
C HIS A 121 -11.06 -0.68 -5.66
N GLN A 122 -10.67 -0.09 -6.78
CA GLN A 122 -11.08 -0.54 -8.10
C GLN A 122 -9.92 -0.89 -9.04
N GLY A 123 -8.69 -0.53 -8.64
CA GLY A 123 -7.50 -0.75 -9.45
C GLY A 123 -7.14 -2.23 -9.58
N SER A 124 -6.45 -2.57 -10.67
CA SER A 124 -6.04 -3.94 -11.03
C SER A 124 -4.54 -4.20 -10.83
N THR A 125 -3.78 -3.20 -10.39
CA THR A 125 -2.32 -3.28 -10.28
C THR A 125 -1.82 -2.88 -8.90
N PRO A 126 -0.65 -3.34 -8.45
CA PRO A 126 -0.07 -2.89 -7.19
C PRO A 126 0.01 -1.37 -7.09
N ILE A 127 -0.23 -0.82 -5.90
CA ILE A 127 -0.27 0.62 -5.69
C ILE A 127 0.71 1.02 -4.59
N PHE A 128 1.55 2.01 -4.87
CA PHE A 128 2.35 2.69 -3.86
C PHE A 128 1.73 4.05 -3.53
N VAL A 129 1.27 4.21 -2.30
CA VAL A 129 0.77 5.49 -1.80
C VAL A 129 1.92 6.23 -1.13
N TYR A 130 2.46 7.21 -1.83
CA TYR A 130 3.53 8.06 -1.31
C TYR A 130 2.96 9.06 -0.33
N LYS A 131 3.49 9.07 0.88
CA LYS A 131 3.19 10.06 1.93
C LYS A 131 4.49 10.72 2.36
N GLN A 132 4.50 12.05 2.37
CA GLN A 132 5.59 12.80 2.96
C GLN A 132 5.56 12.61 4.49
N THR A 133 6.58 11.95 5.02
CA THR A 133 6.64 11.59 6.44
C THR A 133 8.03 11.81 7.03
N GLN A 134 8.11 12.02 8.34
CA GLN A 134 9.37 12.07 9.09
C GLN A 134 9.76 10.69 9.65
N ARG A 135 8.99 9.65 9.36
CA ARG A 135 9.27 8.28 9.78
C ARG A 135 10.47 7.71 9.03
N ASP A 136 11.13 6.73 9.64
CA ASP A 136 12.31 6.08 9.06
C ASP A 136 11.93 5.18 7.87
N PRO A 137 12.32 5.52 6.63
CA PRO A 137 12.01 4.72 5.45
C PRO A 137 12.70 3.34 5.42
N GLN A 138 13.69 3.11 6.29
CA GLN A 138 14.39 1.85 6.42
C GLN A 138 13.64 0.84 7.32
N GLN A 139 12.69 1.30 8.14
CA GLN A 139 11.84 0.41 8.94
C GLN A 139 10.58 0.08 8.15
N VAL A 140 10.39 -1.20 7.83
CA VAL A 140 9.30 -1.71 7.00
C VAL A 140 8.45 -2.67 7.80
N VAL A 141 7.20 -2.34 8.03
CA VAL A 141 6.23 -3.22 8.71
C VAL A 141 5.42 -4.01 7.68
N VAL A 142 5.31 -5.31 7.90
CA VAL A 142 4.57 -6.23 7.02
C VAL A 142 3.59 -7.05 7.88
N PRO A 143 2.33 -6.65 7.97
CA PRO A 143 1.28 -7.48 8.55
C PRO A 143 1.01 -8.69 7.64
N LEU A 144 1.00 -9.88 8.23
CA LEU A 144 0.82 -11.16 7.53
C LEU A 144 -0.33 -11.95 8.17
N ASP A 145 -1.28 -12.35 7.36
CA ASP A 145 -2.40 -13.21 7.78
C ASP A 145 -2.18 -14.69 7.46
N LEU A 146 -1.01 -15.00 6.88
CA LEU A 146 -0.61 -16.34 6.45
C LEU A 146 -1.54 -16.96 5.39
N SER A 147 -2.21 -16.12 4.62
CA SER A 147 -2.99 -16.52 3.44
C SER A 147 -2.12 -16.84 2.23
N SER A 148 -2.73 -17.26 1.13
CA SER A 148 -2.03 -17.61 -0.12
C SER A 148 -1.17 -16.48 -0.70
N ILE A 149 -1.55 -15.21 -0.50
CA ILE A 149 -0.79 -14.06 -1.00
C ILE A 149 0.40 -13.69 -0.11
N SER A 150 0.51 -14.27 1.10
CA SER A 150 1.56 -13.89 2.06
C SER A 150 2.97 -14.14 1.53
N GLU A 151 3.16 -15.16 0.69
CA GLU A 151 4.47 -15.45 0.09
C GLU A 151 4.87 -14.36 -0.92
N SER A 152 4.00 -14.03 -1.87
CA SER A 152 4.26 -12.98 -2.88
C SER A 152 4.41 -11.60 -2.24
N LEU A 153 3.57 -11.30 -1.25
CA LEU A 153 3.68 -10.09 -0.43
C LEU A 153 5.04 -9.97 0.26
N LEU A 154 5.48 -11.06 0.89
CA LEU A 154 6.75 -11.06 1.64
C LEU A 154 7.96 -10.96 0.71
N ARG A 155 7.93 -11.60 -0.48
CA ARG A 155 8.95 -11.41 -1.52
C ARG A 155 9.06 -9.96 -1.96
N LYS A 156 7.91 -9.31 -2.19
CA LYS A 156 7.89 -7.88 -2.56
C LYS A 156 8.38 -6.99 -1.42
N ALA A 157 8.01 -7.30 -0.18
CA ALA A 157 8.51 -6.57 0.98
C ALA A 157 10.03 -6.68 1.14
N ASP A 158 10.62 -7.86 0.86
CA ASP A 158 12.07 -8.06 0.87
C ASP A 158 12.78 -7.22 -0.20
N GLU A 159 12.28 -7.21 -1.44
CA GLU A 159 12.78 -6.34 -2.51
C GLU A 159 12.77 -4.87 -2.11
N LEU A 160 11.66 -4.41 -1.50
CA LEU A 160 11.50 -3.04 -1.05
C LEU A 160 12.43 -2.67 0.10
N ALA A 161 12.65 -3.59 1.03
CA ALA A 161 13.58 -3.41 2.15
C ALA A 161 15.03 -3.38 1.66
N LEU A 162 15.42 -4.32 0.79
CA LEU A 162 16.76 -4.34 0.20
C LEU A 162 17.08 -3.05 -0.54
N ALA A 163 16.15 -2.54 -1.36
CA ALA A 163 16.32 -1.30 -2.10
C ALA A 163 16.57 -0.08 -1.20
N ARG A 164 16.19 -0.16 0.09
CA ARG A 164 16.33 0.90 1.09
C ARG A 164 17.40 0.61 2.15
N GLN A 165 18.09 -0.54 2.04
CA GLN A 165 18.97 -1.05 3.10
C GLN A 165 18.24 -1.14 4.44
N GLY A 166 16.98 -1.53 4.36
CA GLY A 166 16.03 -1.52 5.47
C GLY A 166 15.92 -2.84 6.20
N LYS A 167 15.08 -2.83 7.24
CA LYS A 167 14.75 -3.96 8.09
C LYS A 167 13.25 -4.24 8.03
N LEU A 168 12.89 -5.53 7.91
CA LEU A 168 11.52 -6.01 7.95
C LEU A 168 11.06 -6.28 9.37
N HIS A 169 9.87 -5.82 9.70
CA HIS A 169 9.13 -6.17 10.90
C HIS A 169 7.89 -6.96 10.50
N LEU A 170 7.99 -8.29 10.56
CA LEU A 170 6.95 -9.21 10.15
C LEU A 170 5.99 -9.43 11.31
N LEU A 171 4.74 -9.01 11.16
CA LEU A 171 3.73 -9.08 12.20
C LEU A 171 2.65 -10.10 11.82
N HIS A 172 2.45 -11.09 12.68
CA HIS A 172 1.26 -11.94 12.64
C HIS A 172 0.43 -11.71 13.90
N VAL A 173 -0.87 -11.43 13.71
CA VAL A 173 -1.79 -11.15 14.80
C VAL A 173 -2.73 -12.32 14.96
N LEU A 174 -2.74 -12.86 16.16
CA LEU A 174 -3.57 -14.00 16.53
C LEU A 174 -4.88 -13.52 17.13
N ASP A 175 -5.97 -14.24 16.84
CA ASP A 175 -7.24 -14.00 17.50
C ASP A 175 -7.14 -14.39 18.99
N TYR A 176 -7.77 -13.59 19.83
CA TYR A 176 -7.92 -14.01 21.23
C TYR A 176 -8.68 -15.33 21.26
N PRO A 177 -8.23 -16.31 22.07
CA PRO A 177 -9.03 -17.52 22.29
C PRO A 177 -10.37 -17.09 22.89
N GLU A 178 -11.40 -17.03 22.05
CA GLU A 178 -12.74 -16.73 22.50
C GLU A 178 -13.24 -17.86 23.37
N ILE A 179 -13.58 -17.54 24.62
CA ILE A 179 -14.35 -18.43 25.44
C ILE A 179 -15.80 -18.27 24.99
N HIS A 180 -16.23 -19.15 24.07
CA HIS A 180 -17.64 -19.25 23.75
C HIS A 180 -18.38 -19.73 24.97
N VAL A 181 -18.96 -18.79 25.73
CA VAL A 181 -19.94 -19.07 26.73
C VAL A 181 -21.24 -19.50 26.02
N VAL A 182 -21.33 -20.78 25.70
CA VAL A 182 -22.52 -21.33 25.05
C VAL A 182 -23.64 -21.39 26.07
N GLY A 183 -24.66 -20.56 25.90
CA GLY A 183 -25.95 -20.70 26.50
C GLY A 183 -26.26 -19.75 27.66
N GLY A 184 -27.31 -18.97 27.52
CA GLY A 184 -27.95 -18.17 28.58
C GLY A 184 -28.61 -19.04 29.68
N GLY A 185 -27.78 -19.75 30.42
CA GLY A 185 -28.19 -20.52 31.60
C GLY A 185 -27.19 -20.25 32.73
N ALA A 186 -27.72 -20.11 33.94
CA ALA A 186 -26.98 -19.78 35.14
C ALA A 186 -25.66 -20.57 35.25
N PHE A 187 -24.53 -19.85 35.32
CA PHE A 187 -23.21 -20.41 35.54
C PHE A 187 -23.13 -21.07 36.90
N TYR A 188 -23.21 -22.39 36.96
CA TYR A 188 -22.64 -23.13 38.07
C TYR A 188 -21.15 -23.26 37.85
N GLY A 189 -20.36 -22.35 38.47
CA GLY A 189 -19.04 -22.57 39.04
C GLY A 189 -18.02 -23.39 38.25
N VAL A 190 -17.89 -23.22 36.94
CA VAL A 190 -16.63 -23.55 36.26
C VAL A 190 -15.78 -22.29 36.33
N ALA A 191 -14.97 -22.19 37.37
CA ALA A 191 -13.84 -21.30 37.40
C ALA A 191 -12.95 -21.74 36.22
N ILE A 192 -12.94 -20.93 35.13
CA ILE A 192 -11.95 -21.15 34.08
C ILE A 192 -10.61 -20.90 34.74
N ASP A 193 -9.84 -21.97 34.95
CA ASP A 193 -8.53 -21.90 35.55
C ASP A 193 -7.68 -20.95 34.67
N GLY A 194 -7.16 -19.90 35.30
CA GLY A 194 -6.26 -18.96 34.60
C GLY A 194 -5.08 -19.65 33.94
N GLY A 195 -4.67 -20.83 34.46
CA GLY A 195 -3.67 -21.70 33.88
C GLY A 195 -4.04 -22.25 32.50
N PHE A 196 -5.28 -22.68 32.30
CA PHE A 196 -5.75 -23.19 31.01
C PHE A 196 -5.70 -22.10 29.90
N LEU A 197 -6.10 -20.88 30.23
CA LEU A 197 -6.06 -19.76 29.29
C LEU A 197 -4.62 -19.39 28.95
N GLN A 198 -3.71 -19.43 29.91
CA GLN A 198 -2.31 -19.13 29.67
C GLN A 198 -1.66 -20.22 28.83
N GLU A 199 -1.88 -21.49 29.12
CA GLU A 199 -1.39 -22.61 28.30
C GLU A 199 -1.90 -22.52 26.86
N ARG A 200 -3.18 -22.22 26.67
CA ARG A 200 -3.76 -22.04 25.34
C ARG A 200 -3.15 -20.89 24.57
N ARG A 201 -2.88 -19.78 25.27
CA ARG A 201 -2.20 -18.62 24.67
C ARG A 201 -0.76 -18.97 24.24
N GLU A 202 -0.02 -19.68 25.05
CA GLU A 202 1.34 -20.12 24.75
C GLU A 202 1.35 -21.05 23.53
N GLN A 203 0.42 -22.00 23.45
CA GLN A 203 0.27 -22.89 22.28
C GLN A 203 -0.04 -22.12 20.99
N LEU A 204 -0.91 -21.11 21.05
CA LEU A 204 -1.22 -20.26 19.88
C LEU A 204 0.01 -19.44 19.43
N LEU A 205 0.75 -18.88 20.38
CA LEU A 205 1.99 -18.14 20.08
C LEU A 205 3.04 -19.06 19.45
N GLU A 206 3.22 -20.26 19.97
CA GLU A 206 4.17 -21.23 19.41
C GLU A 206 3.78 -21.65 18.00
N HIS A 207 2.49 -21.95 17.79
CA HIS A 207 1.97 -22.29 16.48
C HIS A 207 2.12 -21.14 15.49
N GLY A 208 1.70 -19.92 15.85
CA GLY A 208 1.83 -18.73 14.99
C GLY A 208 3.30 -18.42 14.66
N ARG A 209 4.20 -18.58 15.63
CA ARG A 209 5.65 -18.42 15.41
C ARG A 209 6.17 -19.43 14.39
N LYS A 210 5.83 -20.70 14.54
CA LYS A 210 6.24 -21.76 13.64
C LYS A 210 5.75 -21.51 12.21
N SER A 211 4.46 -21.15 12.03
CA SER A 211 3.91 -20.85 10.72
C SER A 211 4.60 -19.64 10.05
N LEU A 212 4.93 -18.61 10.83
CA LEU A 212 5.65 -17.45 10.32
C LEU A 212 7.10 -17.79 9.95
N GLU A 213 7.79 -18.62 10.73
CA GLU A 213 9.13 -19.11 10.43
C GLU A 213 9.16 -20.01 9.20
N GLU A 214 8.15 -20.84 9.00
CA GLU A 214 7.98 -21.67 7.80
C GLU A 214 7.82 -20.81 6.54
N LEU A 215 6.98 -19.76 6.61
CA LEU A 215 6.81 -18.81 5.51
C LEU A 215 8.13 -18.08 5.18
N VAL A 216 8.83 -17.60 6.20
CA VAL A 216 10.13 -16.93 6.01
C VAL A 216 11.18 -17.87 5.39
N ALA A 217 11.19 -19.13 5.79
CA ALA A 217 12.09 -20.14 5.22
C ALA A 217 11.78 -20.43 3.74
N GLN A 218 10.49 -20.42 3.34
CA GLN A 218 10.08 -20.59 1.95
C GLN A 218 10.50 -19.42 1.06
N VAL A 219 10.45 -18.19 1.59
CA VAL A 219 10.77 -16.97 0.84
C VAL A 219 12.28 -16.74 0.72
N GLU A 220 13.08 -17.25 1.66
CA GLU A 220 14.55 -17.05 1.74
C GLU A 220 14.93 -15.56 1.77
N LEU A 221 14.41 -14.85 2.77
CA LEU A 221 14.64 -13.39 2.93
C LEU A 221 16.12 -13.04 2.93
N LYS A 222 16.46 -11.95 2.24
CA LYS A 222 17.82 -11.37 2.18
C LYS A 222 17.98 -10.16 3.08
N SER A 223 16.88 -9.47 3.38
CA SER A 223 16.87 -8.33 4.28
C SER A 223 16.92 -8.79 5.74
N PRO A 224 17.54 -8.00 6.63
CA PRO A 224 17.37 -8.21 8.07
C PRO A 224 15.88 -8.18 8.44
N TYR A 225 15.45 -9.09 9.30
CA TYR A 225 14.06 -9.13 9.75
C TYR A 225 13.91 -9.39 11.23
N GLN A 226 12.74 -9.09 11.74
CA GLN A 226 12.29 -9.40 13.09
C GLN A 226 10.85 -9.88 13.06
N LEU A 227 10.59 -11.00 13.76
CA LEU A 227 9.25 -11.57 13.91
C LEU A 227 8.53 -10.93 15.09
N HIS A 228 7.27 -10.59 14.89
CA HIS A 228 6.38 -10.07 15.93
C HIS A 228 5.09 -10.89 15.89
N LEU A 229 4.67 -11.34 17.08
CA LEU A 229 3.38 -11.99 17.29
C LEU A 229 2.65 -11.22 18.36
N ASP A 230 1.39 -10.93 18.08
CA ASP A 230 0.54 -10.20 18.99
C ASP A 230 -0.87 -10.77 18.97
N PHE A 231 -1.68 -10.42 19.97
CA PHE A 231 -3.10 -10.78 20.01
C PHE A 231 -3.96 -9.55 19.78
N GLY A 232 -5.09 -9.71 19.12
CA GLY A 232 -6.09 -8.67 19.01
C GLY A 232 -6.44 -8.27 17.59
N THR A 233 -6.76 -6.99 17.39
CA THR A 233 -7.19 -6.48 16.09
C THR A 233 -5.99 -6.22 15.18
N PRO A 234 -5.88 -6.87 14.00
CA PRO A 234 -4.70 -6.81 13.15
C PRO A 234 -4.26 -5.38 12.78
N TYR A 235 -5.18 -4.52 12.34
CA TYR A 235 -4.82 -3.16 11.97
C TYR A 235 -4.33 -2.30 13.15
N LEU A 236 -4.88 -2.51 14.37
CA LEU A 236 -4.42 -1.78 15.55
C LEU A 236 -2.99 -2.21 15.94
N GLN A 237 -2.72 -3.51 15.93
CA GLN A 237 -1.39 -4.02 16.24
C GLN A 237 -0.35 -3.59 15.20
N ALA A 238 -0.74 -3.53 13.91
CA ALA A 238 0.13 -3.04 12.85
C ALA A 238 0.49 -1.56 13.05
N LEU A 239 -0.48 -0.69 13.37
CA LEU A 239 -0.23 0.72 13.66
C LEU A 239 0.63 0.91 14.91
N GLN A 240 0.37 0.16 15.99
CA GLN A 240 1.17 0.22 17.21
C GLN A 240 2.62 -0.24 16.98
N LEU A 241 2.81 -1.31 16.19
CA LEU A 241 4.15 -1.75 15.81
C LEU A 241 4.85 -0.69 14.97
N ALA A 242 4.18 -0.15 13.95
CA ALA A 242 4.74 0.89 13.08
C ALA A 242 5.16 2.14 13.86
N GLU A 243 4.36 2.55 14.86
CA GLU A 243 4.72 3.65 15.77
C GLU A 243 5.96 3.31 16.60
N ARG A 244 5.97 2.13 17.23
CA ARG A 244 7.07 1.67 18.11
C ARG A 244 8.42 1.58 17.39
N VAL A 245 8.42 1.16 16.12
CA VAL A 245 9.65 1.03 15.32
C VAL A 245 9.90 2.25 14.41
N ASN A 246 9.07 3.28 14.50
CA ASN A 246 9.11 4.47 13.66
C ASN A 246 9.10 4.14 12.15
N ALA A 247 8.30 3.17 11.73
CA ALA A 247 8.29 2.68 10.35
C ALA A 247 7.85 3.76 9.36
N GLY A 248 8.60 3.95 8.28
CA GLY A 248 8.27 4.86 7.18
C GLY A 248 7.54 4.16 6.03
N LEU A 249 7.58 2.83 6.00
CA LEU A 249 6.87 2.03 5.01
C LEU A 249 6.08 0.90 5.67
N MET A 250 4.87 0.68 5.19
CA MET A 250 4.09 -0.52 5.48
C MET A 250 3.75 -1.22 4.17
N VAL A 251 3.94 -2.54 4.11
CA VAL A 251 3.63 -3.39 2.95
C VAL A 251 2.46 -4.28 3.34
N ILE A 252 1.34 -4.11 2.66
CA ILE A 252 0.06 -4.77 2.99
C ILE A 252 -0.49 -5.50 1.76
N GLY A 253 -1.21 -6.59 1.99
CA GLY A 253 -1.92 -7.32 0.95
C GLY A 253 -3.34 -6.80 0.76
N ALA A 254 -3.78 -6.71 -0.51
CA ALA A 254 -5.20 -6.59 -0.82
C ALA A 254 -5.72 -7.99 -1.15
N HIS A 255 -6.77 -8.44 -0.46
CA HIS A 255 -7.37 -9.75 -0.69
C HIS A 255 -8.34 -9.68 -1.86
N ASP A 256 -8.19 -10.58 -2.82
CA ASP A 256 -9.19 -10.80 -3.87
C ASP A 256 -10.26 -11.77 -3.36
N HIS A 257 -11.49 -11.28 -3.19
CA HIS A 257 -12.62 -12.09 -2.73
C HIS A 257 -13.80 -12.10 -3.71
N THR A 258 -13.64 -11.64 -4.95
CA THR A 258 -14.76 -11.64 -5.90
C THR A 258 -14.47 -12.46 -7.14
N ALA A 259 -15.46 -13.30 -7.51
CA ALA A 259 -15.56 -14.02 -8.80
C ALA A 259 -15.64 -13.06 -10.02
N LEU A 260 -15.53 -11.75 -9.83
CA LEU A 260 -15.64 -10.72 -10.86
C LEU A 260 -14.31 -9.97 -11.11
N GLY A 261 -13.19 -10.43 -10.52
CA GLY A 261 -11.87 -9.83 -10.78
C GLY A 261 -11.71 -8.38 -10.31
N ARG A 262 -12.57 -7.89 -9.40
CA ARG A 262 -12.45 -6.57 -8.77
C ARG A 262 -11.99 -6.72 -7.34
N LEU A 263 -11.01 -5.92 -6.96
CA LEU A 263 -10.49 -5.87 -5.61
C LEU A 263 -11.59 -5.48 -4.61
N LEU A 264 -11.72 -6.29 -3.58
CA LEU A 264 -12.32 -5.83 -2.34
C LEU A 264 -11.19 -5.64 -1.34
N MET A 265 -10.85 -4.39 -1.09
CA MET A 265 -9.94 -4.07 0.00
C MET A 265 -10.58 -4.53 1.32
N GLY A 266 -9.91 -5.47 2.01
CA GLY A 266 -10.39 -5.95 3.31
C GLY A 266 -10.44 -4.80 4.33
N SER A 267 -11.31 -4.90 5.32
CA SER A 267 -11.50 -3.87 6.35
C SER A 267 -10.21 -3.49 7.09
N ASN A 268 -9.29 -4.44 7.28
CA ASN A 268 -7.98 -4.16 7.89
C ASN A 268 -7.11 -3.30 6.98
N THR A 269 -7.03 -3.65 5.68
CA THR A 269 -6.25 -2.90 4.67
C THR A 269 -6.81 -1.49 4.49
N ASP A 270 -8.12 -1.37 4.37
CA ASP A 270 -8.83 -0.09 4.27
C ASP A 270 -8.52 0.83 5.46
N TYR A 271 -8.62 0.29 6.68
CA TYR A 271 -8.30 1.05 7.87
C TYR A 271 -6.83 1.52 7.91
N LEU A 272 -5.88 0.65 7.53
CA LEU A 272 -4.46 0.98 7.49
C LEU A 272 -4.15 2.07 6.49
N VAL A 273 -4.73 2.02 5.30
CA VAL A 273 -4.54 3.02 4.25
C VAL A 273 -4.93 4.42 4.72
N HIS A 274 -6.04 4.52 5.48
CA HIS A 274 -6.56 5.80 5.97
C HIS A 274 -5.88 6.31 7.24
N ASN A 275 -5.30 5.43 8.06
CA ASN A 275 -4.82 5.81 9.38
C ASN A 275 -3.29 5.71 9.57
N TYR A 276 -2.58 5.05 8.68
CA TYR A 276 -1.12 4.99 8.76
C TYR A 276 -0.49 6.26 8.19
N GLU A 277 0.46 6.86 8.91
CA GLU A 277 1.10 8.12 8.53
C GLU A 277 2.31 7.98 7.60
N GLY A 278 2.88 6.79 7.48
CA GLY A 278 3.95 6.47 6.54
C GLY A 278 3.43 6.11 5.16
N SER A 279 4.34 5.92 4.21
CA SER A 279 4.00 5.41 2.87
C SER A 279 3.52 3.97 2.93
N LEU A 280 2.65 3.59 1.98
CA LEU A 280 2.10 2.24 1.88
C LEU A 280 2.41 1.64 0.52
N TYR A 281 2.73 0.36 0.53
CA TYR A 281 2.68 -0.47 -0.67
C TYR A 281 1.53 -1.46 -0.51
N VAL A 282 0.54 -1.37 -1.38
CA VAL A 282 -0.61 -2.27 -1.43
C VAL A 282 -0.32 -3.31 -2.51
N HIS A 283 -0.03 -4.53 -2.07
CA HIS A 283 0.28 -5.65 -2.94
C HIS A 283 -1.01 -6.25 -3.50
N GLN A 284 -0.98 -6.53 -4.79
CA GLN A 284 -2.04 -7.22 -5.51
C GLN A 284 -1.38 -8.28 -6.37
N GLU A 285 -1.92 -9.48 -6.39
CA GLU A 285 -1.49 -10.47 -7.37
C GLU A 285 -2.09 -10.12 -8.73
N LEU A 286 -1.24 -9.92 -9.71
CA LEU A 286 -1.68 -9.79 -11.10
C LEU A 286 -2.29 -11.11 -11.52
N GLN A 287 -3.55 -11.11 -11.95
CA GLN A 287 -4.18 -12.30 -12.50
C GLN A 287 -3.46 -12.64 -13.80
N SER A 288 -2.81 -13.80 -13.81
CA SER A 288 -2.11 -14.37 -14.98
C SER A 288 -3.09 -15.01 -15.96
#